data_4367f1a50de0628a979b751bfc42e080
#
_entry.id   4367f1a50de0628a979b751bfc42e080
#
_cell.length_a   1.000
_cell.length_b   1.000
_cell.length_c   1.000
_cell.angle_alpha   90.00
_cell.angle_beta   90.00
_cell.angle_gamma   90.00
#
_symmetry.space_group_name_H-M   'P 1'
#
loop_
_entity.id
_entity.type
_entity.pdbx_description
1 polymer ?
#
loop_
_entity_poly.entity_id
_entity_poly.type
_entity_poly.pdbx_seq_one_letter_code
_entity_poly.pdbx_strand_id
1 'polypeptide(L)'
;MTEQEIKKIVEKQRDFFLTGATLEVAFRIQALKNLKSCILKYESDIHAALKQDLGKSNFEGYMCETGLVLSEISYMQKHIRSFTKEKTVHTPLAQFHSRSFKKPSPYGVVLIMSPWNYPFLLTLDPLVDALAAGNTVILKPSAYSPCTSEIISKIISECFPLDYVSVVTGGRAENTCLLNEHFDYIFFTGSQTVGKEVMRHASAHLTPVTLELGGKSPCLVDNTADLKLAAKRIVFGKFLNCGQTCVAPDYIYCDSSIQTPLIEEIKRQIHLQFGGTPLQNDNYCLLYTSDAADDLI
;
A
#
# COMPACT_ATOMS: atom_id res chain seq x y z
N MET A 1 -20.76 1.69 8.30
CA MET A 1 -21.60 0.69 7.58
C MET A 1 -22.07 -0.38 8.54
N THR A 2 -23.26 -0.93 8.34
CA THR A 2 -23.75 -2.08 9.14
C THR A 2 -23.13 -3.38 8.66
N GLU A 3 -23.10 -4.40 9.53
CA GLU A 3 -22.63 -5.75 9.17
C GLU A 3 -23.37 -6.33 7.95
N GLN A 4 -24.69 -6.13 7.89
CA GLN A 4 -25.51 -6.60 6.78
C GLN A 4 -25.18 -5.91 5.44
N GLU A 5 -24.81 -4.62 5.48
CA GLU A 5 -24.37 -3.89 4.27
C GLU A 5 -23.03 -4.41 3.78
N ILE A 6 -22.07 -4.65 4.69
CA ILE A 6 -20.76 -5.21 4.38
C ILE A 6 -20.92 -6.60 3.76
N LYS A 7 -21.71 -7.48 4.37
CA LYS A 7 -22.00 -8.82 3.84
C LYS A 7 -22.57 -8.78 2.42
N LYS A 8 -23.56 -7.91 2.17
CA LYS A 8 -24.15 -7.74 0.83
C LYS A 8 -23.12 -7.28 -0.21
N ILE A 9 -22.15 -6.43 0.19
CA ILE A 9 -21.08 -5.99 -0.72
C ILE A 9 -20.21 -7.20 -1.09
N VAL A 10 -19.78 -8.00 -0.12
CA VAL A 10 -18.97 -9.20 -0.35
C VAL A 10 -19.69 -10.19 -1.27
N GLU A 11 -20.98 -10.45 -1.00
CA GLU A 11 -21.81 -11.34 -1.83
C GLU A 11 -21.89 -10.83 -3.27
N LYS A 12 -22.19 -9.53 -3.51
CA LYS A 12 -22.25 -8.94 -4.85
C LYS A 12 -20.92 -9.01 -5.60
N GLN A 13 -19.80 -8.78 -4.91
CA GLN A 13 -18.48 -8.91 -5.52
C GLN A 13 -18.17 -10.34 -5.92
N ARG A 14 -18.59 -11.32 -5.11
CA ARG A 14 -18.45 -12.73 -5.46
C ARG A 14 -19.29 -13.10 -6.66
N ASP A 15 -20.54 -12.64 -6.71
CA ASP A 15 -21.42 -12.86 -7.88
C ASP A 15 -20.83 -12.25 -9.14
N PHE A 16 -20.32 -11.01 -9.06
CA PHE A 16 -19.67 -10.37 -10.20
C PHE A 16 -18.40 -11.11 -10.64
N PHE A 17 -17.56 -11.53 -9.71
CA PHE A 17 -16.36 -12.31 -10.02
C PHE A 17 -16.73 -13.61 -10.76
N LEU A 18 -17.78 -14.31 -10.31
CA LEU A 18 -18.25 -15.56 -10.92
C LEU A 18 -18.79 -15.39 -12.35
N THR A 19 -19.13 -14.18 -12.79
CA THR A 19 -19.46 -13.91 -14.19
C THR A 19 -18.28 -14.12 -15.14
N GLY A 20 -17.04 -14.10 -14.61
CA GLY A 20 -15.81 -14.18 -15.40
C GLY A 20 -15.43 -12.89 -16.13
N ALA A 21 -16.17 -11.79 -15.96
CA ALA A 21 -15.88 -10.51 -16.63
C ALA A 21 -14.45 -10.01 -16.39
N THR A 22 -13.92 -10.22 -15.18
CA THR A 22 -12.57 -9.79 -14.80
C THR A 22 -11.46 -10.66 -15.43
N LEU A 23 -11.77 -11.79 -16.05
CA LEU A 23 -10.78 -12.66 -16.69
C LEU A 23 -10.23 -12.06 -17.97
N GLU A 24 -10.99 -11.21 -18.64
CA GLU A 24 -10.59 -10.55 -19.88
C GLU A 24 -9.52 -9.48 -19.62
N VAL A 25 -8.36 -9.63 -20.27
CA VAL A 25 -7.23 -8.69 -20.11
C VAL A 25 -7.60 -7.27 -20.57
N ALA A 26 -8.45 -7.14 -21.59
CA ALA A 26 -8.93 -5.85 -22.08
C ALA A 26 -9.75 -5.12 -21.00
N PHE A 27 -10.61 -5.83 -20.27
CA PHE A 27 -11.37 -5.30 -19.14
C PHE A 27 -10.44 -4.74 -18.04
N ARG A 28 -9.42 -5.50 -17.64
CA ARG A 28 -8.45 -5.08 -16.62
C ARG A 28 -7.65 -3.85 -17.03
N ILE A 29 -7.21 -3.80 -18.31
CA ILE A 29 -6.50 -2.62 -18.86
C ILE A 29 -7.42 -1.40 -18.83
N GLN A 30 -8.70 -1.54 -19.16
CA GLN A 30 -9.65 -0.43 -19.13
C GLN A 30 -9.90 0.03 -17.69
N ALA A 31 -10.02 -0.88 -16.74
CA ALA A 31 -10.13 -0.56 -15.31
C ALA A 31 -8.94 0.28 -14.82
N LEU A 32 -7.72 -0.12 -15.16
CA LEU A 32 -6.50 0.64 -14.82
C LEU A 32 -6.46 2.02 -15.49
N LYS A 33 -6.94 2.15 -16.74
CA LYS A 33 -7.06 3.45 -17.42
C LYS A 33 -8.04 4.38 -16.72
N ASN A 34 -9.20 3.86 -16.32
CA ASN A 34 -10.22 4.62 -15.61
C ASN A 34 -9.66 5.13 -14.27
N LEU A 35 -9.02 4.25 -13.49
CA LEU A 35 -8.39 4.62 -12.23
C LEU A 35 -7.34 5.72 -12.42
N LYS A 36 -6.44 5.57 -13.42
CA LYS A 36 -5.44 6.57 -13.75
C LYS A 36 -6.06 7.94 -14.06
N SER A 37 -7.11 7.97 -14.88
CA SER A 37 -7.79 9.20 -15.26
C SER A 37 -8.44 9.89 -14.06
N CYS A 38 -9.05 9.12 -13.15
CA CYS A 38 -9.65 9.66 -11.93
C CYS A 38 -8.58 10.19 -10.95
N ILE A 39 -7.46 9.48 -10.76
CA ILE A 39 -6.36 9.97 -9.92
C ILE A 39 -5.84 11.31 -10.44
N LEU A 40 -5.59 11.43 -11.75
CA LEU A 40 -5.13 12.68 -12.36
C LEU A 40 -6.18 13.80 -12.25
N LYS A 41 -7.46 13.48 -12.39
CA LYS A 41 -8.57 14.44 -12.22
C LYS A 41 -8.63 15.03 -10.79
N TYR A 42 -8.36 14.20 -9.79
CA TYR A 42 -8.47 14.55 -8.38
C TYR A 42 -7.12 14.80 -7.69
N GLU A 43 -6.04 14.99 -8.44
CA GLU A 43 -4.68 15.11 -7.88
C GLU A 43 -4.59 16.24 -6.83
N SER A 44 -5.18 17.40 -7.08
CA SER A 44 -5.20 18.51 -6.13
C SER A 44 -5.99 18.19 -4.85
N ASP A 45 -7.12 17.47 -4.98
CA ASP A 45 -7.94 17.07 -3.82
C ASP A 45 -7.20 16.02 -2.98
N ILE A 46 -6.48 15.08 -3.64
CA ILE A 46 -5.64 14.08 -2.96
C ILE A 46 -4.54 14.77 -2.15
N HIS A 47 -3.83 15.73 -2.74
CA HIS A 47 -2.77 16.45 -2.05
C HIS A 47 -3.31 17.30 -0.89
N ALA A 48 -4.49 17.91 -1.05
CA ALA A 48 -5.15 18.64 0.03
C ALA A 48 -5.51 17.71 1.20
N ALA A 49 -6.03 16.51 0.91
CA ALA A 49 -6.37 15.51 1.92
C ALA A 49 -5.11 15.00 2.66
N LEU A 50 -4.03 14.70 1.93
CA LEU A 50 -2.74 14.28 2.52
C LEU A 50 -2.12 15.37 3.40
N LYS A 51 -2.27 16.64 2.99
CA LYS A 51 -1.83 17.77 3.81
C LYS A 51 -2.66 17.91 5.07
N GLN A 52 -3.96 17.70 5.00
CA GLN A 52 -4.87 17.81 6.14
C GLN A 52 -4.63 16.66 7.15
N ASP A 53 -4.48 15.44 6.70
CA ASP A 53 -4.28 14.26 7.56
C ASP A 53 -2.85 14.20 8.15
N LEU A 54 -1.82 14.50 7.35
CA LEU A 54 -0.41 14.23 7.69
C LEU A 54 0.53 15.45 7.54
N GLY A 55 0.03 16.59 7.10
CA GLY A 55 0.86 17.76 6.83
C GLY A 55 1.79 17.61 5.63
N LYS A 56 1.61 16.59 4.79
CA LYS A 56 2.45 16.37 3.61
C LYS A 56 2.38 17.54 2.64
N SER A 57 3.55 18.01 2.18
CA SER A 57 3.60 18.98 1.08
C SER A 57 3.14 18.34 -0.23
N ASN A 58 2.76 19.15 -1.22
CA ASN A 58 2.39 18.64 -2.55
C ASN A 58 3.53 17.83 -3.18
N PHE A 59 4.80 18.24 -2.95
CA PHE A 59 5.96 17.52 -3.45
C PHE A 59 6.08 16.14 -2.81
N GLU A 60 5.99 16.04 -1.50
CA GLU A 60 6.05 14.77 -0.78
C GLU A 60 4.84 13.89 -1.09
N GLY A 61 3.64 14.47 -1.16
CA GLY A 61 2.42 13.77 -1.56
C GLY A 61 2.52 13.17 -2.96
N TYR A 62 3.11 13.91 -3.91
CA TYR A 62 3.36 13.35 -5.25
C TYR A 62 4.44 12.27 -5.22
N MET A 63 5.61 12.59 -4.65
CA MET A 63 6.78 11.71 -4.67
C MET A 63 6.54 10.37 -3.98
N CYS A 64 5.79 10.38 -2.86
CA CYS A 64 5.64 9.22 -1.98
C CYS A 64 4.27 8.53 -2.07
N GLU A 65 3.31 9.14 -2.77
CA GLU A 65 1.94 8.62 -2.83
C GLU A 65 1.43 8.58 -4.28
N THR A 66 0.92 9.69 -4.82
CA THR A 66 0.25 9.69 -6.13
C THR A 66 1.14 9.29 -7.28
N GLY A 67 2.39 9.77 -7.29
CA GLY A 67 3.34 9.48 -8.36
C GLY A 67 3.74 8.00 -8.43
N LEU A 68 3.84 7.32 -7.27
CA LEU A 68 4.15 5.88 -7.21
C LEU A 68 2.97 5.06 -7.75
N VAL A 69 1.74 5.35 -7.33
CA VAL A 69 0.54 4.68 -7.84
C VAL A 69 0.40 4.86 -9.36
N LEU A 70 0.62 6.08 -9.88
CA LEU A 70 0.59 6.36 -11.32
C LEU A 70 1.66 5.60 -12.09
N SER A 71 2.85 5.43 -11.48
CA SER A 71 3.94 4.63 -12.02
C SER A 71 3.56 3.15 -12.09
N GLU A 72 3.00 2.60 -11.00
CA GLU A 72 2.57 1.20 -10.95
C GLU A 72 1.44 0.91 -11.94
N ILE A 73 0.44 1.78 -12.05
CA ILE A 73 -0.59 1.65 -13.10
C ILE A 73 0.05 1.57 -14.49
N SER A 74 1.02 2.44 -14.76
CA SER A 74 1.70 2.49 -16.07
C SER A 74 2.51 1.22 -16.33
N TYR A 75 3.17 0.70 -15.30
CA TYR A 75 3.92 -0.55 -15.34
C TYR A 75 2.98 -1.74 -15.61
N MET A 76 1.89 -1.86 -14.86
CA MET A 76 0.92 -2.94 -15.04
C MET A 76 0.23 -2.89 -16.42
N GLN A 77 -0.16 -1.72 -16.90
CA GLN A 77 -0.72 -1.57 -18.25
C GLN A 77 0.21 -2.08 -19.34
N LYS A 78 1.53 -1.88 -19.17
CA LYS A 78 2.56 -2.34 -20.13
C LYS A 78 2.78 -3.85 -20.06
N HIS A 79 2.73 -4.45 -18.87
CA HIS A 79 3.20 -5.82 -18.63
C HIS A 79 2.08 -6.86 -18.45
N ILE A 80 0.85 -6.46 -18.17
CA ILE A 80 -0.28 -7.35 -17.85
C ILE A 80 -0.47 -8.48 -18.88
N ARG A 81 -0.32 -8.19 -20.18
CA ARG A 81 -0.41 -9.19 -21.24
C ARG A 81 0.67 -10.27 -21.14
N SER A 82 1.84 -9.91 -20.61
CA SER A 82 2.94 -10.85 -20.37
C SER A 82 2.70 -11.69 -19.12
N PHE A 83 2.17 -11.07 -18.07
CA PHE A 83 1.92 -11.73 -16.79
C PHE A 83 0.78 -12.75 -16.87
N THR A 84 -0.19 -12.54 -17.76
CA THR A 84 -1.35 -13.43 -17.93
C THR A 84 -1.11 -14.60 -18.89
N LYS A 85 0.06 -14.66 -19.55
CA LYS A 85 0.37 -15.73 -20.49
C LYS A 85 0.58 -17.08 -19.79
N GLU A 86 0.06 -18.11 -20.41
CA GLU A 86 0.42 -19.49 -20.11
C GLU A 86 1.92 -19.72 -20.33
N LYS A 87 2.56 -20.42 -19.40
CA LYS A 87 3.97 -20.86 -19.51
C LYS A 87 4.02 -22.37 -19.59
N THR A 88 4.42 -22.90 -20.74
CA THR A 88 4.67 -24.34 -20.89
C THR A 88 5.79 -24.77 -19.95
N VAL A 89 5.60 -25.92 -19.31
CA VAL A 89 6.60 -26.57 -18.43
C VAL A 89 6.88 -27.97 -18.90
N HIS A 90 7.95 -28.59 -18.40
CA HIS A 90 8.30 -29.96 -18.75
C HIS A 90 7.17 -30.93 -18.40
N THR A 91 6.81 -31.78 -19.38
CA THR A 91 5.85 -32.88 -19.18
C THR A 91 6.63 -34.16 -19.02
N PRO A 92 6.47 -34.94 -17.93
CA PRO A 92 7.13 -36.25 -17.76
C PRO A 92 6.77 -37.19 -18.89
N LEU A 93 7.74 -38.02 -19.32
CA LEU A 93 7.56 -38.96 -20.42
C LEU A 93 6.41 -39.94 -20.17
N ALA A 94 6.17 -40.33 -18.91
CA ALA A 94 5.05 -41.19 -18.51
C ALA A 94 3.67 -40.61 -18.85
N GLN A 95 3.58 -39.30 -19.14
CA GLN A 95 2.37 -38.59 -19.55
C GLN A 95 2.40 -38.21 -21.06
N PHE A 96 3.12 -39.04 -21.86
CA PHE A 96 3.25 -38.82 -23.30
C PHE A 96 1.90 -38.61 -23.97
N HIS A 97 1.88 -37.67 -24.93
CA HIS A 97 0.75 -37.01 -25.60
C HIS A 97 0.03 -35.92 -24.80
N SER A 98 0.44 -35.63 -23.54
CA SER A 98 -0.08 -34.49 -22.81
C SER A 98 0.85 -33.28 -22.85
N ARG A 99 0.31 -32.09 -22.55
CA ARG A 99 1.03 -30.84 -22.41
C ARG A 99 0.81 -30.28 -21.01
N SER A 100 1.91 -30.00 -20.31
CA SER A 100 1.89 -29.35 -19.00
C SER A 100 2.17 -27.85 -19.12
N PHE A 101 1.43 -27.04 -18.39
CA PHE A 101 1.59 -25.59 -18.38
C PHE A 101 1.18 -25.00 -17.04
N LYS A 102 1.70 -23.80 -16.75
CA LYS A 102 1.26 -22.94 -15.64
C LYS A 102 0.42 -21.81 -16.23
N LYS A 103 -0.79 -21.61 -15.70
CA LYS A 103 -1.69 -20.52 -16.08
C LYS A 103 -1.98 -19.66 -14.85
N PRO A 104 -1.67 -18.34 -14.87
CA PRO A 104 -2.08 -17.43 -13.81
C PRO A 104 -3.61 -17.37 -13.71
N SER A 105 -4.12 -17.35 -12.50
CA SER A 105 -5.56 -17.23 -12.20
C SER A 105 -5.74 -16.22 -11.06
N PRO A 106 -6.76 -15.36 -11.10
CA PRO A 106 -7.10 -14.51 -9.95
C PRO A 106 -7.51 -15.35 -8.75
N TYR A 107 -7.36 -14.80 -7.56
CA TYR A 107 -7.85 -15.41 -6.32
C TYR A 107 -9.38 -15.38 -6.24
N GLY A 108 -9.98 -14.21 -6.48
CA GLY A 108 -11.41 -13.99 -6.33
C GLY A 108 -11.73 -12.64 -5.74
N VAL A 109 -12.42 -12.64 -4.60
CA VAL A 109 -12.72 -11.43 -3.81
C VAL A 109 -11.58 -11.16 -2.84
N VAL A 110 -10.93 -10.01 -2.99
CA VAL A 110 -9.75 -9.61 -2.22
C VAL A 110 -10.11 -8.49 -1.25
N LEU A 111 -9.66 -8.61 0.00
CA LEU A 111 -9.70 -7.53 0.98
C LEU A 111 -8.32 -6.86 1.07
N ILE A 112 -8.28 -5.53 0.93
CA ILE A 112 -7.08 -4.72 1.16
C ILE A 112 -7.34 -3.81 2.36
N MET A 113 -6.58 -3.99 3.43
CA MET A 113 -6.61 -3.16 4.64
C MET A 113 -5.33 -2.36 4.73
N SER A 114 -5.44 -1.03 4.73
CA SER A 114 -4.30 -0.13 4.64
C SER A 114 -4.12 0.77 5.86
N PRO A 115 -2.87 1.18 6.15
CA PRO A 115 -2.52 2.02 7.29
C PRO A 115 -2.71 3.51 6.98
N TRP A 116 -2.37 4.33 7.98
CA TRP A 116 -2.53 5.78 7.94
C TRP A 116 -1.28 6.56 7.45
N ASN A 117 -0.09 5.95 7.47
CA ASN A 117 1.18 6.66 7.24
C ASN A 117 1.47 7.00 5.77
N TYR A 118 1.05 6.15 4.85
CA TYR A 118 1.00 6.38 3.40
C TYR A 118 -0.39 5.96 2.90
N PRO A 119 -1.43 6.70 3.30
CA PRO A 119 -2.80 6.19 3.18
C PRO A 119 -3.26 6.04 1.74
N PHE A 120 -2.82 6.90 0.83
CA PHE A 120 -3.17 6.81 -0.58
C PHE A 120 -2.40 5.70 -1.29
N LEU A 121 -1.06 5.69 -1.16
CA LEU A 121 -0.20 4.69 -1.78
C LEU A 121 -0.58 3.29 -1.33
N LEU A 122 -0.56 3.03 -0.02
CA LEU A 122 -0.74 1.67 0.52
C LEU A 122 -2.18 1.16 0.41
N THR A 123 -3.13 2.00 -0.02
CA THR A 123 -4.47 1.56 -0.41
C THR A 123 -4.55 1.26 -1.91
N LEU A 124 -3.99 2.13 -2.76
CA LEU A 124 -4.22 2.03 -4.21
C LEU A 124 -3.17 1.21 -4.94
N ASP A 125 -1.95 1.10 -4.45
CA ASP A 125 -0.89 0.30 -5.07
C ASP A 125 -1.27 -1.20 -5.08
N PRO A 126 -1.66 -1.81 -3.92
CA PRO A 126 -2.18 -3.18 -3.92
C PRO A 126 -3.49 -3.34 -4.73
N LEU A 127 -4.32 -2.29 -4.82
CA LEU A 127 -5.51 -2.30 -5.68
C LEU A 127 -5.13 -2.45 -7.15
N VAL A 128 -4.12 -1.71 -7.62
CA VAL A 128 -3.64 -1.78 -9.01
C VAL A 128 -3.24 -3.21 -9.36
N ASP A 129 -2.50 -3.87 -8.47
CA ASP A 129 -2.06 -5.25 -8.65
C ASP A 129 -3.21 -6.25 -8.63
N ALA A 130 -4.14 -6.08 -7.68
CA ALA A 130 -5.31 -6.93 -7.58
C ALA A 130 -6.21 -6.84 -8.82
N LEU A 131 -6.43 -5.63 -9.36
CA LEU A 131 -7.18 -5.41 -10.61
C LEU A 131 -6.45 -5.99 -11.82
N ALA A 132 -5.13 -5.79 -11.90
CA ALA A 132 -4.31 -6.37 -12.96
C ALA A 132 -4.35 -7.90 -12.94
N ALA A 133 -4.39 -8.52 -11.76
CA ALA A 133 -4.54 -9.96 -11.61
C ALA A 133 -5.95 -10.47 -11.97
N GLY A 134 -6.98 -9.62 -11.96
CA GLY A 134 -8.36 -9.95 -12.32
C GLY A 134 -9.26 -10.28 -11.13
N ASN A 135 -8.97 -9.74 -9.95
CA ASN A 135 -9.79 -9.88 -8.75
C ASN A 135 -10.89 -8.82 -8.68
N THR A 136 -11.89 -9.03 -7.86
CA THR A 136 -12.74 -7.99 -7.27
C THR A 136 -12.16 -7.57 -5.94
N VAL A 137 -12.37 -6.32 -5.50
CA VAL A 137 -11.64 -5.77 -4.36
C VAL A 137 -12.53 -4.97 -3.43
N ILE A 138 -12.39 -5.24 -2.13
CA ILE A 138 -12.88 -4.38 -1.06
C ILE A 138 -11.70 -3.68 -0.40
N LEU A 139 -11.74 -2.34 -0.40
CA LEU A 139 -10.75 -1.49 0.25
C LEU A 139 -11.24 -1.09 1.64
N LYS A 140 -10.36 -1.19 2.61
CA LYS A 140 -10.57 -0.69 3.97
C LYS A 140 -9.44 0.28 4.34
N PRO A 141 -9.52 1.55 3.90
CA PRO A 141 -8.54 2.56 4.28
C PRO A 141 -8.62 2.87 5.78
N SER A 142 -7.55 3.46 6.32
CA SER A 142 -7.42 3.76 7.74
C SER A 142 -8.42 4.82 8.19
N ALA A 143 -9.05 4.60 9.35
CA ALA A 143 -9.86 5.62 10.01
C ALA A 143 -9.03 6.80 10.57
N TYR A 144 -7.71 6.62 10.69
CA TYR A 144 -6.79 7.64 11.20
C TYR A 144 -6.28 8.63 10.14
N SER A 145 -6.68 8.42 8.88
CA SER A 145 -6.49 9.35 7.77
C SER A 145 -7.84 9.61 7.09
N PRO A 146 -8.76 10.30 7.76
CA PRO A 146 -10.16 10.40 7.32
C PRO A 146 -10.32 11.15 6.01
N CYS A 147 -9.59 12.25 5.80
CA CYS A 147 -9.69 13.04 4.57
C CYS A 147 -9.19 12.26 3.36
N THR A 148 -8.09 11.51 3.53
CA THR A 148 -7.56 10.64 2.46
C THR A 148 -8.51 9.46 2.20
N SER A 149 -9.12 8.90 3.23
CA SER A 149 -10.12 7.83 3.08
C SER A 149 -11.36 8.30 2.34
N GLU A 150 -11.79 9.54 2.57
CA GLU A 150 -12.94 10.14 1.88
C GLU A 150 -12.64 10.38 0.39
N ILE A 151 -11.47 10.95 0.04
CA ILE A 151 -11.11 11.16 -1.37
C ILE A 151 -10.90 9.84 -2.11
N ILE A 152 -10.34 8.81 -1.47
CA ILE A 152 -10.27 7.46 -2.03
C ILE A 152 -11.66 6.93 -2.32
N SER A 153 -12.60 7.04 -1.38
CA SER A 153 -13.99 6.60 -1.57
C SER A 153 -14.66 7.30 -2.74
N LYS A 154 -14.46 8.62 -2.88
CA LYS A 154 -14.97 9.42 -4.00
C LYS A 154 -14.39 8.95 -5.35
N ILE A 155 -13.08 8.75 -5.43
CA ILE A 155 -12.40 8.27 -6.65
C ILE A 155 -12.92 6.89 -7.04
N ILE A 156 -12.97 5.95 -6.12
CA ILE A 156 -13.38 4.58 -6.39
C ILE A 156 -14.84 4.51 -6.83
N SER A 157 -15.75 5.26 -6.19
CA SER A 157 -17.16 5.30 -6.58
C SER A 157 -17.41 5.91 -7.95
N GLU A 158 -16.53 6.80 -8.43
CA GLU A 158 -16.59 7.34 -9.79
C GLU A 158 -16.01 6.36 -10.83
N CYS A 159 -14.98 5.60 -10.45
CA CYS A 159 -14.27 4.72 -11.37
C CYS A 159 -14.94 3.38 -11.60
N PHE A 160 -15.60 2.83 -10.57
CA PHE A 160 -16.00 1.43 -10.53
C PHE A 160 -17.39 1.24 -9.92
N PRO A 161 -18.15 0.25 -10.41
CA PRO A 161 -19.37 -0.21 -9.75
C PRO A 161 -19.02 -0.94 -8.43
N LEU A 162 -19.93 -0.90 -7.47
CA LEU A 162 -19.74 -1.46 -6.10
C LEU A 162 -19.48 -2.97 -6.08
N ASP A 163 -19.97 -3.70 -7.08
CA ASP A 163 -19.76 -5.14 -7.22
C ASP A 163 -18.39 -5.51 -7.81
N TYR A 164 -17.62 -4.51 -8.27
CA TYR A 164 -16.26 -4.72 -8.75
C TYR A 164 -15.21 -4.19 -7.77
N VAL A 165 -15.30 -2.91 -7.37
CA VAL A 165 -14.43 -2.31 -6.34
C VAL A 165 -15.27 -1.49 -5.38
N SER A 166 -15.14 -1.76 -4.08
CA SER A 166 -15.86 -1.05 -3.03
C SER A 166 -14.90 -0.50 -1.99
N VAL A 167 -15.32 0.56 -1.30
CA VAL A 167 -14.62 1.11 -0.13
C VAL A 167 -15.52 0.98 1.09
N VAL A 168 -15.02 0.36 2.14
CA VAL A 168 -15.64 0.32 3.46
C VAL A 168 -14.86 1.25 4.37
N THR A 169 -15.43 2.40 4.69
CA THR A 169 -14.87 3.35 5.68
C THR A 169 -15.34 2.98 7.09
N GLY A 170 -14.59 3.41 8.11
CA GLY A 170 -14.93 3.16 9.51
C GLY A 170 -13.74 2.66 10.32
N GLY A 171 -14.01 2.26 11.55
CA GLY A 171 -13.01 1.88 12.54
C GLY A 171 -12.94 0.38 12.84
N ARG A 172 -12.76 0.06 14.15
CA ARG A 172 -12.60 -1.34 14.62
C ARG A 172 -13.82 -2.21 14.37
N ALA A 173 -15.03 -1.64 14.46
CA ALA A 173 -16.26 -2.39 14.23
C ALA A 173 -16.34 -2.91 12.79
N GLU A 174 -16.10 -2.04 11.81
CA GLU A 174 -16.09 -2.41 10.40
C GLU A 174 -14.93 -3.36 10.06
N ASN A 175 -13.75 -3.19 10.69
CA ASN A 175 -12.65 -4.14 10.54
C ASN A 175 -13.06 -5.55 10.98
N THR A 176 -13.71 -5.67 12.15
CA THR A 176 -14.17 -6.97 12.67
C THR A 176 -15.23 -7.58 11.76
N CYS A 177 -16.21 -6.78 11.29
CA CYS A 177 -17.22 -7.24 10.35
C CYS A 177 -16.59 -7.79 9.07
N LEU A 178 -15.65 -7.04 8.46
CA LEU A 178 -14.93 -7.49 7.26
C LEU A 178 -14.15 -8.78 7.50
N LEU A 179 -13.40 -8.87 8.60
CA LEU A 179 -12.57 -10.02 8.91
C LEU A 179 -13.40 -11.29 9.24
N ASN A 180 -14.68 -11.16 9.55
CA ASN A 180 -15.61 -12.29 9.72
C ASN A 180 -16.16 -12.81 8.39
N GLU A 181 -16.03 -12.04 7.29
CA GLU A 181 -16.49 -12.46 5.97
C GLU A 181 -15.45 -13.35 5.28
N HIS A 182 -15.90 -14.14 4.30
CA HIS A 182 -15.03 -15.01 3.51
C HIS A 182 -14.44 -14.26 2.33
N PHE A 183 -13.14 -14.03 2.38
CA PHE A 183 -12.31 -13.53 1.26
C PHE A 183 -11.44 -14.66 0.69
N ASP A 184 -11.07 -14.51 -0.59
CA ASP A 184 -10.17 -15.44 -1.27
C ASP A 184 -8.69 -15.02 -1.10
N TYR A 185 -8.45 -13.78 -0.67
CA TYR A 185 -7.14 -13.24 -0.30
C TYR A 185 -7.28 -11.99 0.57
N ILE A 186 -6.37 -11.81 1.54
CA ILE A 186 -6.30 -10.59 2.35
C ILE A 186 -4.90 -10.00 2.25
N PHE A 187 -4.81 -8.73 1.84
CA PHE A 187 -3.60 -7.92 1.89
C PHE A 187 -3.74 -6.91 3.02
N PHE A 188 -2.89 -7.00 4.01
CA PHE A 188 -2.92 -6.14 5.20
C PHE A 188 -1.58 -5.42 5.37
N THR A 189 -1.64 -4.11 5.60
CA THR A 189 -0.50 -3.31 6.04
C THR A 189 -0.84 -2.61 7.35
N GLY A 190 -0.01 -2.81 8.39
CA GLY A 190 -0.25 -2.20 9.70
C GLY A 190 0.60 -2.79 10.82
N SER A 191 0.08 -2.78 12.05
CA SER A 191 0.79 -3.29 13.21
C SER A 191 0.84 -4.81 13.27
N GLN A 192 1.86 -5.35 13.96
CA GLN A 192 1.95 -6.79 14.22
C GLN A 192 0.75 -7.33 15.01
N THR A 193 0.22 -6.54 15.94
CA THR A 193 -0.95 -6.93 16.75
C THR A 193 -2.17 -7.16 15.87
N VAL A 194 -2.49 -6.21 14.98
CA VAL A 194 -3.62 -6.35 14.07
C VAL A 194 -3.33 -7.41 13.00
N GLY A 195 -2.09 -7.55 12.53
CA GLY A 195 -1.70 -8.62 11.60
C GLY A 195 -1.96 -10.03 12.14
N LYS A 196 -1.71 -10.26 13.44
CA LYS A 196 -2.08 -11.52 14.11
C LYS A 196 -3.59 -11.75 14.13
N GLU A 197 -4.39 -10.71 14.35
CA GLU A 197 -5.86 -10.79 14.29
C GLU A 197 -6.33 -11.11 12.87
N VAL A 198 -5.75 -10.48 11.85
CA VAL A 198 -6.03 -10.81 10.44
C VAL A 198 -5.76 -12.29 10.16
N MET A 199 -4.60 -12.81 10.55
CA MET A 199 -4.27 -14.23 10.37
C MET A 199 -5.25 -15.14 11.10
N ARG A 200 -5.63 -14.79 12.33
CA ARG A 200 -6.57 -15.59 13.15
C ARG A 200 -7.93 -15.69 12.46
N HIS A 201 -8.47 -14.59 11.94
CA HIS A 201 -9.75 -14.61 11.21
C HIS A 201 -9.62 -15.35 9.87
N ALA A 202 -8.56 -15.08 9.11
CA ALA A 202 -8.31 -15.72 7.82
C ALA A 202 -8.21 -17.25 7.92
N SER A 203 -7.69 -17.77 9.04
CA SER A 203 -7.55 -19.21 9.27
C SER A 203 -8.88 -19.96 9.30
N ALA A 204 -9.99 -19.29 9.66
CA ALA A 204 -11.32 -19.90 9.67
C ALA A 204 -11.79 -20.35 8.26
N HIS A 205 -11.29 -19.68 7.23
CA HIS A 205 -11.61 -19.95 5.83
C HIS A 205 -10.42 -20.45 5.01
N LEU A 206 -9.27 -20.67 5.66
CA LEU A 206 -7.99 -20.99 5.02
C LEU A 206 -7.58 -19.93 3.98
N THR A 207 -7.97 -18.67 4.20
CA THR A 207 -7.67 -17.55 3.32
C THR A 207 -6.18 -17.21 3.38
N PRO A 208 -5.46 -17.20 2.25
CA PRO A 208 -4.07 -16.74 2.22
C PRO A 208 -3.98 -15.25 2.53
N VAL A 209 -2.92 -14.88 3.25
CA VAL A 209 -2.70 -13.49 3.67
C VAL A 209 -1.29 -13.02 3.30
N THR A 210 -1.16 -11.75 2.91
CA THR A 210 0.10 -11.01 2.93
C THR A 210 0.01 -9.97 4.03
N LEU A 211 1.03 -9.94 4.88
CA LEU A 211 1.15 -9.01 6.00
C LEU A 211 2.39 -8.14 5.81
N GLU A 212 2.16 -6.85 5.54
CA GLU A 212 3.18 -5.81 5.57
C GLU A 212 3.13 -5.12 6.93
N LEU A 213 4.22 -5.26 7.70
CA LEU A 213 4.24 -4.90 9.11
C LEU A 213 5.33 -3.86 9.40
N GLY A 214 5.29 -3.30 10.62
CA GLY A 214 6.32 -2.37 11.09
C GLY A 214 7.70 -3.03 11.20
N GLY A 215 8.74 -2.21 11.20
CA GLY A 215 10.12 -2.64 11.25
C GLY A 215 10.98 -1.80 12.18
N LYS A 216 12.14 -2.36 12.54
CA LYS A 216 13.23 -1.71 13.27
C LYS A 216 14.51 -1.86 12.45
N SER A 217 14.56 -1.17 11.28
CA SER A 217 15.62 -1.36 10.29
C SER A 217 16.95 -0.79 10.75
N PRO A 218 18.01 -1.59 10.95
CA PRO A 218 19.34 -1.12 11.27
C PRO A 218 19.98 -0.45 10.06
N CYS A 219 20.70 0.65 10.31
CA CYS A 219 21.57 1.28 9.34
C CYS A 219 23.04 1.04 9.70
N LEU A 220 23.75 0.22 8.94
CA LEU A 220 25.15 -0.10 9.19
C LEU A 220 26.05 0.84 8.41
N VAL A 221 27.01 1.49 9.12
CA VAL A 221 28.00 2.42 8.53
C VAL A 221 29.38 2.03 9.03
N ASP A 222 30.18 1.47 8.15
CA ASP A 222 31.57 1.13 8.47
C ASP A 222 32.56 2.28 8.15
N ASN A 223 33.82 2.11 8.51
CA ASN A 223 34.86 3.13 8.36
C ASN A 223 35.28 3.36 6.88
N THR A 224 34.79 2.56 5.93
CA THR A 224 35.05 2.75 4.50
C THR A 224 33.98 3.61 3.82
N ALA A 225 32.90 3.96 4.52
CA ALA A 225 31.76 4.68 3.97
C ALA A 225 32.12 6.15 3.64
N ASP A 226 31.58 6.67 2.54
CA ASP A 226 31.51 8.12 2.30
C ASP A 226 30.50 8.73 3.27
N LEU A 227 30.99 9.36 4.34
CA LEU A 227 30.14 9.89 5.42
C LEU A 227 29.17 10.96 4.94
N LYS A 228 29.56 11.79 3.98
CA LYS A 228 28.67 12.81 3.40
C LYS A 228 27.48 12.18 2.68
N LEU A 229 27.74 11.17 1.86
CA LEU A 229 26.69 10.44 1.14
C LEU A 229 25.84 9.62 2.08
N ALA A 230 26.45 8.92 3.06
CA ALA A 230 25.76 8.14 4.07
C ALA A 230 24.80 9.03 4.89
N ALA A 231 25.29 10.13 5.44
CA ALA A 231 24.47 11.08 6.20
C ALA A 231 23.32 11.67 5.37
N LYS A 232 23.58 12.03 4.09
CA LYS A 232 22.54 12.54 3.18
C LYS A 232 21.41 11.53 3.01
N ARG A 233 21.74 10.25 2.79
CA ARG A 233 20.75 9.18 2.60
C ARG A 233 20.01 8.84 3.90
N ILE A 234 20.72 8.80 5.03
CA ILE A 234 20.13 8.56 6.34
C ILE A 234 19.11 9.65 6.68
N VAL A 235 19.51 10.92 6.54
CA VAL A 235 18.62 12.06 6.82
C VAL A 235 17.40 12.02 5.90
N PHE A 236 17.57 11.82 4.59
CA PHE A 236 16.47 11.69 3.67
C PHE A 236 15.52 10.56 4.10
N GLY A 237 16.05 9.33 4.31
CA GLY A 237 15.22 8.17 4.64
C GLY A 237 14.54 8.24 6.01
N LYS A 238 15.15 8.95 6.98
CA LYS A 238 14.57 9.08 8.33
C LYS A 238 13.63 10.27 8.48
N PHE A 239 13.83 11.35 7.71
CA PHE A 239 13.00 12.55 7.83
C PHE A 239 11.81 12.55 6.86
N LEU A 240 11.87 11.74 5.81
CA LEU A 240 10.73 11.51 4.92
C LEU A 240 9.54 10.98 5.74
N ASN A 241 8.36 11.56 5.54
CA ASN A 241 7.15 11.24 6.30
C ASN A 241 7.33 11.31 7.83
N CYS A 242 8.20 12.22 8.29
CA CYS A 242 8.61 12.33 9.71
C CYS A 242 9.15 11.01 10.33
N GLY A 243 9.72 10.12 9.51
CA GLY A 243 10.20 8.80 9.92
C GLY A 243 9.14 7.74 10.16
N GLN A 244 7.87 8.06 9.86
CA GLN A 244 6.72 7.16 10.03
C GLN A 244 6.62 6.16 8.87
N THR A 245 7.68 5.38 8.69
CA THR A 245 7.87 4.47 7.55
C THR A 245 8.43 3.13 8.06
N CYS A 246 7.80 2.04 7.68
CA CYS A 246 8.18 0.68 8.11
C CYS A 246 9.62 0.29 7.75
N VAL A 247 10.18 0.86 6.67
CA VAL A 247 11.54 0.63 6.17
C VAL A 247 12.50 1.80 6.46
N ALA A 248 12.10 2.80 7.25
CA ALA A 248 12.98 3.91 7.61
C ALA A 248 14.20 3.42 8.41
N PRO A 249 15.38 4.05 8.26
CA PRO A 249 16.49 3.82 9.18
C PRO A 249 16.03 4.12 10.61
N ASP A 250 16.01 3.09 11.49
CA ASP A 250 15.53 3.27 12.86
C ASP A 250 16.67 3.61 13.80
N TYR A 251 17.77 2.88 13.69
CA TYR A 251 19.00 3.14 14.45
C TYR A 251 20.23 2.96 13.58
N ILE A 252 21.31 3.69 13.95
CA ILE A 252 22.57 3.63 13.24
C ILE A 252 23.56 2.83 14.08
N TYR A 253 24.15 1.80 13.50
CA TYR A 253 25.25 1.03 14.05
C TYR A 253 26.50 1.35 13.23
N CYS A 254 27.40 2.16 13.79
CA CYS A 254 28.58 2.62 13.08
C CYS A 254 29.89 2.21 13.78
N ASP A 255 30.98 2.17 13.02
CA ASP A 255 32.32 2.03 13.57
C ASP A 255 32.63 3.19 14.53
N SER A 256 33.24 2.90 15.65
CA SER A 256 33.54 3.91 16.70
C SER A 256 34.46 5.03 16.22
N SER A 257 35.36 4.74 15.26
CA SER A 257 36.29 5.74 14.70
C SER A 257 35.61 6.83 13.88
N ILE A 258 34.39 6.53 13.32
CA ILE A 258 33.64 7.48 12.47
C ILE A 258 32.41 8.08 13.18
N GLN A 259 32.12 7.70 14.41
CA GLN A 259 30.92 8.12 15.13
C GLN A 259 30.76 9.65 15.17
N THR A 260 31.76 10.36 15.67
CA THR A 260 31.70 11.83 15.78
C THR A 260 31.57 12.54 14.44
N PRO A 261 32.43 12.26 13.42
CA PRO A 261 32.29 12.90 12.12
C PRO A 261 30.97 12.54 11.42
N LEU A 262 30.42 11.34 11.60
CA LEU A 262 29.12 10.97 11.05
C LEU A 262 27.99 11.79 11.67
N ILE A 263 27.99 11.96 13.01
CA ILE A 263 26.99 12.78 13.71
C ILE A 263 27.04 14.24 13.22
N GLU A 264 28.22 14.82 13.09
CA GLU A 264 28.34 16.21 12.61
C GLU A 264 27.85 16.34 11.14
N GLU A 265 28.15 15.36 10.31
CA GLU A 265 27.66 15.36 8.94
C GLU A 265 26.12 15.16 8.87
N ILE A 266 25.53 14.33 9.75
CA ILE A 266 24.06 14.18 9.85
C ILE A 266 23.42 15.51 10.26
N LYS A 267 23.95 16.22 11.28
CA LYS A 267 23.45 17.55 11.67
C LYS A 267 23.52 18.54 10.49
N ARG A 268 24.64 18.53 9.78
CA ARG A 268 24.82 19.37 8.60
C ARG A 268 23.79 19.06 7.50
N GLN A 269 23.51 17.78 7.25
CA GLN A 269 22.51 17.37 6.25
C GLN A 269 21.09 17.72 6.68
N ILE A 270 20.74 17.62 7.95
CA ILE A 270 19.45 18.06 8.48
C ILE A 270 19.28 19.57 8.19
N HIS A 271 20.31 20.38 8.53
CA HIS A 271 20.26 21.82 8.26
C HIS A 271 20.10 22.14 6.75
N LEU A 272 20.83 21.42 5.89
CA LEU A 272 20.78 21.64 4.44
C LEU A 272 19.44 21.26 3.81
N GLN A 273 18.79 20.18 4.31
CA GLN A 273 17.55 19.68 3.72
C GLN A 273 16.29 20.31 4.32
N PHE A 274 16.32 20.67 5.59
CA PHE A 274 15.13 21.13 6.32
C PHE A 274 15.27 22.51 6.97
N GLY A 275 16.45 23.13 6.89
CA GLY A 275 16.73 24.44 7.50
C GLY A 275 17.09 24.38 8.98
N GLY A 276 17.22 25.54 9.62
CA GLY A 276 17.60 25.65 11.04
C GLY A 276 16.49 25.25 12.02
N THR A 277 15.24 25.27 11.56
CA THR A 277 14.05 24.92 12.35
C THR A 277 13.15 23.97 11.55
N PRO A 278 13.49 22.66 11.48
CA PRO A 278 12.75 21.70 10.65
C PRO A 278 11.24 21.67 10.90
N LEU A 279 10.81 21.84 12.16
CA LEU A 279 9.39 21.85 12.53
C LEU A 279 8.58 23.03 11.97
N GLN A 280 9.25 24.09 11.49
CA GLN A 280 8.63 25.23 10.84
C GLN A 280 8.70 25.17 9.32
N ASN A 281 9.25 24.11 8.78
CA ASN A 281 9.35 23.90 7.33
C ASN A 281 8.07 23.28 6.82
N ASP A 282 7.35 23.96 5.92
CA ASP A 282 6.08 23.50 5.31
C ASP A 282 6.23 22.19 4.50
N ASN A 283 7.47 21.80 4.17
CA ASN A 283 7.78 20.54 3.51
C ASN A 283 8.10 19.39 4.49
N TYR A 284 8.01 19.64 5.80
CA TYR A 284 8.22 18.61 6.79
C TYR A 284 6.89 18.08 7.29
N CYS A 285 6.65 16.78 7.09
CA CYS A 285 5.42 16.11 7.47
C CYS A 285 5.18 16.17 8.99
N LEU A 286 3.93 16.15 9.42
CA LEU A 286 3.56 16.13 10.83
C LEU A 286 3.78 14.73 11.41
N LEU A 287 4.27 14.69 12.67
CA LEU A 287 4.25 13.46 13.45
C LEU A 287 2.80 13.21 13.92
N TYR A 288 2.25 12.09 13.53
CA TYR A 288 0.94 11.66 14.01
C TYR A 288 1.05 11.15 15.45
N THR A 289 0.32 11.73 16.38
CA THR A 289 0.44 11.49 17.83
C THR A 289 -0.86 10.95 18.42
N SER A 290 -1.51 9.99 17.80
CA SER A 290 -2.61 9.26 18.45
C SER A 290 -2.12 7.92 19.00
N ASP A 291 -2.92 7.28 19.85
CA ASP A 291 -2.66 5.92 20.37
C ASP A 291 -2.40 4.88 19.27
N ALA A 292 -2.79 5.18 18.03
CA ALA A 292 -2.50 4.33 16.88
C ALA A 292 -1.04 4.42 16.40
N ALA A 293 -0.28 5.46 16.75
CA ALA A 293 1.15 5.53 16.45
C ALA A 293 1.93 4.46 17.23
N ASP A 294 1.46 4.10 18.40
CA ASP A 294 2.03 3.05 19.25
C ASP A 294 1.81 1.65 18.65
N ASP A 295 0.81 1.47 17.81
CA ASP A 295 0.54 0.20 17.11
C ASP A 295 1.57 -0.11 16.00
N LEU A 296 2.38 0.88 15.56
CA LEU A 296 3.50 0.68 14.63
C LEU A 296 4.82 0.34 15.34
N ILE A 297 4.86 0.50 16.63
CA ILE A 297 6.02 0.19 17.47
C ILE A 297 5.82 -1.17 18.12
#